data_7e01a6f704afb83999559fe28945e1c5
#
_entry.id   7e01a6f704afb83999559fe28945e1c5
#
_cell.length_a   1.000
_cell.length_b   1.000
_cell.length_c   1.000
_cell.angle_alpha   90.00
_cell.angle_beta   90.00
_cell.angle_gamma   90.00
#
_symmetry.space_group_name_H-M   'P 1'
#
loop_
_entity.id
_entity.type
_entity.pdbx_description
1 polymer ?
#
loop_
_entity_poly.entity_id
_entity_poly.type
_entity_poly.pdbx_seq_one_letter_code
_entity_poly.pdbx_strand_id
1 'polypeptide(L)'
;VSVVHAVDLFAGAGGTSTGLALACKDLGREVELTAINHWQKAIDTHSANHPWAKHICQSVESVNPREVVPEGHLQILVASPECQHFSRAA
;
A
#
# COMPACT_ATOMS: atom_id res chain seq x y z
N VAL A 1 -6.49 4.12 -21.30
CA VAL A 1 -6.07 4.51 -19.95
C VAL A 1 -5.07 3.49 -19.41
N SER A 2 -3.91 3.96 -19.01
CA SER A 2 -2.92 3.06 -18.43
C SER A 2 -3.18 2.86 -16.94
N VAL A 3 -2.94 1.65 -16.48
CA VAL A 3 -3.12 1.28 -15.08
C VAL A 3 -1.76 1.25 -14.40
N VAL A 4 -1.66 1.90 -13.25
CA VAL A 4 -0.47 1.87 -12.41
C VAL A 4 -0.69 0.85 -11.31
N HIS A 5 0.18 -0.14 -11.23
CA HIS A 5 0.14 -1.14 -10.16
C HIS A 5 1.04 -0.67 -9.03
N ALA A 6 0.47 -0.52 -7.86
CA ALA A 6 1.18 -0.01 -6.70
C ALA A 6 0.99 -0.91 -5.48
N VAL A 7 2.01 -0.99 -4.65
CA VAL A 7 1.94 -1.71 -3.38
C VAL A 7 2.38 -0.77 -2.28
N ASP A 8 1.59 -0.71 -1.22
CA ASP A 8 1.89 0.08 -0.03
C ASP A 8 2.18 -0.89 1.11
N LEU A 9 3.45 -1.04 1.42
CA LEU A 9 3.88 -1.89 2.53
C LEU A 9 3.77 -1.08 3.82
N PHE A 10 3.34 -1.74 4.89
CA PHE A 10 3.13 -1.09 6.19
C PHE A 10 2.09 0.01 6.10
N ALA A 11 1.04 -0.20 5.30
CA ALA A 11 0.00 0.79 5.09
C ALA A 11 -0.69 1.13 6.41
N GLY A 12 -0.82 2.43 6.68
CA GLY A 12 -1.54 2.92 7.84
C GLY A 12 -2.96 3.37 7.47
N ALA A 13 -3.35 4.55 7.94
CA ALA A 13 -4.69 5.08 7.66
C ALA A 13 -4.92 5.39 6.17
N GLY A 14 -3.85 5.59 5.41
CA GLY A 14 -3.96 5.72 3.98
C GLY A 14 -3.66 7.10 3.40
N GLY A 15 -2.93 7.94 4.14
CA GLY A 15 -2.54 9.24 3.63
C GLY A 15 -1.70 9.14 2.37
N THR A 16 -0.73 8.22 2.37
CA THR A 16 0.11 7.98 1.19
C THR A 16 -0.73 7.44 0.04
N SER A 17 -1.64 6.52 0.32
CA SER A 17 -2.52 5.95 -0.69
C SER A 17 -3.42 7.01 -1.32
N THR A 18 -3.94 7.92 -0.51
CA THR A 18 -4.75 9.02 -1.00
C THR A 18 -3.94 9.91 -1.95
N GLY A 19 -2.73 10.29 -1.53
CA GLY A 19 -1.86 11.11 -2.36
C GLY A 19 -1.53 10.44 -3.68
N LEU A 20 -1.24 9.15 -3.64
CA LEU A 20 -0.96 8.38 -4.85
C LEU A 20 -2.15 8.35 -5.80
N ALA A 21 -3.35 8.10 -5.26
CA ALA A 21 -4.56 8.05 -6.08
C ALA A 21 -4.82 9.40 -6.75
N LEU A 22 -4.65 10.50 -6.01
CA LEU A 22 -4.83 11.83 -6.55
C LEU A 22 -3.81 12.14 -7.64
N ALA A 23 -2.56 11.77 -7.41
CA ALA A 23 -1.51 12.00 -8.41
C ALA A 23 -1.79 11.22 -9.70
N CYS A 24 -2.21 9.96 -9.58
CA CYS A 24 -2.53 9.16 -10.76
C CYS A 24 -3.73 9.75 -11.51
N LYS A 25 -4.74 10.21 -10.78
CA LYS A 25 -5.90 10.83 -11.39
C LYS A 25 -5.51 12.08 -12.16
N ASP A 26 -4.65 12.91 -11.59
CA ASP A 26 -4.18 14.12 -12.26
C ASP A 26 -3.42 13.81 -13.55
N LEU A 27 -2.75 12.66 -13.60
CA LEU A 27 -2.02 12.24 -14.78
C LEU A 27 -2.89 11.45 -15.77
N GLY A 28 -4.18 11.33 -15.49
CA GLY A 28 -5.09 10.58 -16.34
C GLY A 28 -4.88 9.08 -16.29
N ARG A 29 -4.40 8.57 -15.15
CA ARG A 29 -4.11 7.15 -14.96
C ARG A 29 -4.96 6.57 -13.85
N GLU A 30 -5.25 5.28 -13.96
CA GLU A 30 -5.89 4.53 -12.90
C GLU A 30 -4.84 3.86 -12.04
N VAL A 31 -5.12 3.66 -10.77
CA VAL A 31 -4.21 2.95 -9.87
C VAL A 31 -4.88 1.69 -9.34
N GLU A 32 -4.16 0.58 -9.39
CA GLU A 32 -4.55 -0.63 -8.68
C GLU A 32 -3.58 -0.74 -7.50
N LEU A 33 -4.11 -0.53 -6.31
CA LEU A 33 -3.31 -0.51 -5.09
C LEU A 33 -3.57 -1.73 -4.24
N THR A 34 -2.50 -2.34 -3.74
CA THR A 34 -2.58 -3.36 -2.71
C THR A 34 -1.91 -2.80 -1.46
N ALA A 35 -2.66 -2.75 -0.37
CA ALA A 35 -2.18 -2.27 0.91
C ALA A 35 -1.92 -3.44 1.84
N ILE A 36 -0.75 -3.49 2.44
CA ILE A 36 -0.31 -4.62 3.26
C ILE A 36 0.11 -4.11 4.63
N ASN A 37 -0.41 -4.76 5.67
CA ASN A 37 0.03 -4.53 7.04
C ASN A 37 -0.31 -5.79 7.84
N HIS A 38 0.50 -6.09 8.85
CA HIS A 38 0.24 -7.24 9.71
C HIS A 38 -0.81 -6.94 10.79
N TRP A 39 -1.08 -5.68 11.04
CA TRP A 39 -2.01 -5.23 12.09
C TRP A 39 -3.41 -5.05 11.53
N GLN A 40 -4.34 -5.88 12.01
CA GLN A 40 -5.71 -5.88 11.49
C GLN A 40 -6.37 -4.51 11.60
N LYS A 41 -6.11 -3.79 12.70
CA LYS A 41 -6.72 -2.47 12.90
C LYS A 41 -6.27 -1.47 11.84
N ALA A 42 -5.00 -1.53 11.43
CA ALA A 42 -4.52 -0.67 10.36
C ALA A 42 -5.20 -1.01 9.04
N ILE A 43 -5.36 -2.28 8.76
CA ILE A 43 -6.05 -2.72 7.54
C ILE A 43 -7.52 -2.31 7.57
N ASP A 44 -8.19 -2.44 8.70
CA ASP A 44 -9.59 -2.01 8.82
C ASP A 44 -9.73 -0.51 8.56
N THR A 45 -8.83 0.27 9.11
CA THR A 45 -8.86 1.72 8.92
C THR A 45 -8.58 2.09 7.46
N HIS A 46 -7.57 1.47 6.87
CA HIS A 46 -7.24 1.70 5.47
C HIS A 46 -8.41 1.30 4.57
N SER A 47 -9.01 0.16 4.84
CA SER A 47 -10.14 -0.34 4.06
C SER A 47 -11.35 0.59 4.14
N ALA A 48 -11.60 1.17 5.31
CA ALA A 48 -12.69 2.12 5.48
C ALA A 48 -12.44 3.40 4.66
N ASN A 49 -11.19 3.85 4.60
CA ASN A 49 -10.83 5.06 3.86
C ASN A 49 -10.61 4.81 2.37
N HIS A 50 -10.23 3.59 2.00
CA HIS A 50 -9.86 3.25 0.63
C HIS A 50 -10.49 1.90 0.23
N PRO A 51 -11.84 1.83 0.16
CA PRO A 51 -12.51 0.56 -0.16
C PRO A 51 -12.19 0.05 -1.57
N TRP A 52 -11.69 0.91 -2.43
CA TRP A 52 -11.32 0.56 -3.80
C TRP A 52 -9.98 -0.20 -3.88
N ALA A 53 -9.18 -0.18 -2.84
CA ALA A 53 -7.89 -0.85 -2.80
C ALA A 53 -8.04 -2.31 -2.36
N LYS A 54 -7.06 -3.12 -2.72
CA LYS A 54 -6.97 -4.48 -2.23
C LYS A 54 -6.22 -4.46 -0.89
N HIS A 55 -6.65 -5.27 0.07
CA HIS A 55 -6.06 -5.27 1.41
C HIS A 55 -5.60 -6.66 1.80
N ILE A 56 -4.39 -6.74 2.33
CA ILE A 56 -3.81 -8.00 2.81
C ILE A 56 -3.33 -7.78 4.24
N CYS A 57 -3.88 -8.55 5.18
CA CYS A 57 -3.46 -8.50 6.58
C CYS A 57 -2.48 -9.64 6.85
N GLN A 58 -1.22 -9.39 6.58
CA GLN A 58 -0.14 -10.35 6.78
C GLN A 58 1.14 -9.58 7.06
N SER A 59 2.11 -10.23 7.68
CA SER A 59 3.42 -9.62 7.78
C SER A 59 4.06 -9.61 6.40
N VAL A 60 4.84 -8.59 6.13
CA VAL A 60 5.43 -8.40 4.79
C VAL A 60 6.25 -9.60 4.35
N GLU A 61 7.01 -10.20 5.27
CA GLU A 61 7.85 -11.33 4.94
C GLU A 61 7.08 -12.61 4.60
N SER A 62 5.80 -12.69 4.96
CA SER A 62 4.98 -13.85 4.63
C SER A 62 4.20 -13.68 3.32
N VAL A 63 4.25 -12.50 2.73
CA VAL A 63 3.53 -12.22 1.49
C VAL A 63 4.35 -12.72 0.31
N ASN A 64 3.70 -13.45 -0.59
CA ASN A 64 4.35 -13.88 -1.82
C ASN A 64 4.20 -12.77 -2.87
N PRO A 65 5.30 -12.14 -3.28
CA PRO A 65 5.22 -11.05 -4.26
C PRO A 65 4.53 -11.45 -5.56
N ARG A 66 4.66 -12.70 -5.96
CA ARG A 66 4.06 -13.18 -7.22
C ARG A 66 2.54 -13.22 -7.16
N GLU A 67 1.98 -13.30 -5.96
CA GLU A 67 0.53 -13.30 -5.81
C GLU A 67 -0.03 -11.89 -5.74
N VAL A 68 0.81 -10.93 -5.38
CA VAL A 68 0.40 -9.54 -5.18
C VAL A 68 0.60 -8.72 -6.44
N VAL A 69 1.70 -8.97 -7.14
CA VAL A 69 2.10 -8.17 -8.30
C VAL A 69 1.99 -9.04 -9.55
N PRO A 70 1.21 -8.61 -10.54
CA PRO A 70 1.21 -9.30 -11.83
C PRO A 70 2.61 -9.24 -12.44
N GLU A 71 3.00 -10.28 -13.13
CA GLU A 71 4.32 -10.49 -13.68
C GLU A 71 5.05 -9.21 -14.12
N GLY A 72 5.98 -8.74 -13.29
CA GLY A 72 6.82 -7.59 -13.65
C GLY A 72 6.10 -6.26 -13.77
N HIS A 73 4.85 -6.17 -13.33
CA HIS A 73 4.04 -4.98 -13.53
C HIS A 73 3.86 -4.13 -12.28
N LEU A 74 4.89 -4.02 -11.46
CA LEU A 74 4.87 -3.11 -10.33
C LEU A 74 5.56 -1.81 -10.72
N GLN A 75 4.82 -0.72 -10.74
CA GLN A 75 5.35 0.59 -11.06
C GLN A 75 5.74 1.37 -9.81
N ILE A 76 5.02 1.20 -8.71
CA ILE A 76 5.26 1.99 -7.50
C ILE A 76 5.22 1.07 -6.28
N LEU A 77 6.28 1.16 -5.48
CA LEU A 77 6.36 0.48 -4.20
C LEU A 77 6.62 1.54 -3.13
N VAL A 78 5.70 1.62 -2.17
CA VAL A 78 5.83 2.54 -1.05
C VAL A 78 5.99 1.72 0.22
N ALA A 79 6.90 2.12 1.07
CA ALA A 79 7.11 1.45 2.34
C ALA A 79 7.39 2.48 3.42
N SER A 80 6.59 2.45 4.47
CA SER A 80 6.76 3.33 5.63
C SER A 80 6.82 2.48 6.89
N PRO A 81 7.92 1.76 7.08
CA PRO A 81 8.04 0.87 8.23
C PRO A 81 8.04 1.65 9.54
N GLU A 82 7.57 0.99 10.59
CA GLU A 82 7.64 1.57 11.92
C GLU A 82 9.09 1.76 12.31
N CYS A 83 9.40 2.90 12.90
CA CYS A 83 10.76 3.20 13.32
C CYS A 83 10.87 3.43 14.81
N GLN A 84 9.85 3.12 15.59
CA GLN A 84 9.87 3.37 17.03
C GLN A 84 10.98 2.60 17.73
N HIS A 85 11.39 1.46 17.21
CA HIS A 85 12.50 0.69 17.76
C HIS A 85 13.85 1.31 17.45
N PHE A 86 13.90 2.16 16.45
CA PHE A 86 15.13 2.80 16.02
C PHE A 86 15.26 4.21 16.57
N SER A 87 14.14 4.88 16.76
CA SER A 87 14.13 6.26 17.21
C SER A 87 14.31 6.39 18.72
N ARG A 88 14.19 5.32 19.46
CA ARG A 88 14.28 5.35 20.90
C ARG A 88 15.66 5.79 21.41
N ALA A 89 16.64 5.70 20.57
CA ALA A 89 17.98 6.15 20.93
C ALA A 89 17.99 7.63 21.25
N ALA A 90 17.02 8.30 20.78
CA ALA A 90 16.87 9.71 21.09
C ALA A 90 16.58 9.91 22.55
#